data_e680320e49992097840a3e57e697d94e
#
_entry.id   e680320e49992097840a3e57e697d94e
#
_cell.length_a   1.000
_cell.length_b   1.000
_cell.length_c   1.000
_cell.angle_alpha   90.00
_cell.angle_beta   90.00
_cell.angle_gamma   90.00
#
_symmetry.space_group_name_H-M   'P 1'
#
loop_
_entity.id
_entity.type
_entity.pdbx_description
1 polymer ?
#
loop_
_entity_poly.entity_id
_entity_poly.type
_entity_poly.pdbx_seq_one_letter_code
_entity_poly.pdbx_strand_id
1 'polypeptide(L)'
;MIHHQRASIREENIVSALSIEDMTLAGQDYHELLEKMDHARVEAIMVNENQVKETMDYFTMWIHQVKLPIAGMQLLLEEEQLDRKSIQSQLTRINQYTDMVLAYLRMYSKQSDFLFRDVDLDDLIRQSIRYFSTDFIARKIHLDFQPTHQSVLTDEKWLVFVLEQILSNALKYTPINGEIRIYMNDSKQLVIEDNGIGISAGDLARVFEKGYTGFNGRKDKKATGLGLYLCKEICRKLEHTISIESKPNAYTRVLLGLDRRRFRHE
;
A
#
# COMPACT_ATOMS: atom_id res chain seq x y z
N MET A 1 -1.57 25.53 27.58
CA MET A 1 -1.12 25.18 28.95
C MET A 1 -1.44 23.72 29.19
N ILE A 2 -0.85 22.82 28.38
CA ILE A 2 -0.93 21.34 28.49
C ILE A 2 0.51 20.81 28.33
N HIS A 3 1.43 21.38 29.10
CA HIS A 3 2.86 21.03 28.98
C HIS A 3 3.47 20.53 30.29
N HIS A 4 2.66 20.14 31.29
CA HIS A 4 3.19 19.68 32.56
C HIS A 4 2.38 18.54 33.16
N GLN A 5 2.34 17.39 32.48
CA GLN A 5 2.16 16.10 33.14
C GLN A 5 2.70 14.96 32.26
N ARG A 6 3.81 15.18 31.61
CA ARG A 6 4.77 14.07 31.52
C ARG A 6 5.44 14.05 32.92
N ALA A 7 4.65 13.75 33.93
CA ALA A 7 5.19 13.22 35.14
C ALA A 7 6.06 12.05 34.67
N SER A 8 7.34 12.22 34.81
CA SER A 8 8.28 11.15 34.90
C SER A 8 7.65 10.10 35.82
N ILE A 9 6.97 9.12 35.23
CA ILE A 9 7.07 7.79 35.73
C ILE A 9 8.56 7.50 35.45
N ARG A 10 9.44 8.02 36.30
CA ARG A 10 10.68 7.36 36.58
C ARG A 10 10.22 5.97 36.95
N GLU A 11 10.35 5.08 36.01
CA GLU A 11 10.44 3.67 36.26
C GLU A 11 11.64 3.51 37.19
N GLU A 12 11.40 3.77 38.47
CA GLU A 12 12.15 3.06 39.48
C GLU A 12 11.82 1.61 39.15
N ASN A 13 12.79 0.96 38.51
CA ASN A 13 12.72 -0.47 38.23
C ASN A 13 12.21 -1.12 39.52
N ILE A 14 10.93 -1.57 39.51
CA ILE A 14 10.33 -2.28 40.64
C ILE A 14 11.23 -3.46 41.03
N VAL A 15 11.97 -3.94 40.05
CA VAL A 15 12.93 -5.05 40.13
C VAL A 15 14.24 -4.64 40.84
N SER A 16 14.69 -3.37 40.76
CA SER A 16 15.94 -2.92 41.40
C SER A 16 15.80 -2.61 42.91
N ALA A 17 14.57 -2.54 43.41
CA ALA A 17 14.30 -2.33 44.83
C ALA A 17 14.34 -3.60 45.68
N LEU A 18 14.42 -4.78 45.05
CA LEU A 18 14.60 -6.07 45.75
C LEU A 18 16.10 -6.42 45.77
N SER A 19 16.73 -6.28 46.93
CA SER A 19 18.12 -6.69 47.11
C SER A 19 18.25 -8.21 46.91
N ILE A 20 19.11 -8.60 45.97
CA ILE A 20 19.32 -9.99 45.52
C ILE A 20 19.96 -10.86 46.59
N GLU A 21 20.53 -10.28 47.65
CA GLU A 21 21.41 -10.97 48.60
C GLU A 21 20.69 -11.95 49.56
N ASP A 22 19.34 -11.90 49.68
CA ASP A 22 18.57 -12.77 50.59
C ASP A 22 17.48 -13.63 49.91
N MET A 23 17.55 -13.84 48.61
CA MET A 23 16.48 -14.51 47.89
C MET A 23 16.68 -16.03 47.88
N THR A 24 15.67 -16.79 48.28
CA THR A 24 15.59 -18.25 48.05
C THR A 24 15.59 -18.54 46.55
N LEU A 25 15.92 -19.75 46.14
CA LEU A 25 15.93 -20.19 44.74
C LEU A 25 14.63 -19.80 44.00
N ALA A 26 13.47 -19.98 44.66
CA ALA A 26 12.14 -19.57 44.15
C ALA A 26 12.03 -18.04 44.00
N GLY A 27 12.72 -17.27 44.82
CA GLY A 27 12.77 -15.81 44.71
C GLY A 27 13.60 -15.36 43.50
N GLN A 28 14.68 -16.06 43.19
CA GLN A 28 15.51 -15.77 42.00
C GLN A 28 14.75 -16.11 40.72
N ASP A 29 14.03 -17.23 40.66
CA ASP A 29 13.19 -17.59 39.52
C ASP A 29 12.05 -16.55 39.30
N TYR A 30 11.46 -16.06 40.41
CA TYR A 30 10.41 -15.04 40.34
C TYR A 30 10.96 -13.68 39.86
N HIS A 31 12.17 -13.32 40.30
CA HIS A 31 12.84 -12.10 39.86
C HIS A 31 13.15 -12.14 38.35
N GLU A 32 13.71 -13.28 37.87
CA GLU A 32 13.97 -13.46 36.45
C GLU A 32 12.68 -13.39 35.60
N LEU A 33 11.59 -13.96 36.10
CA LEU A 33 10.28 -13.86 35.43
C LEU A 33 9.78 -12.42 35.34
N LEU A 34 9.91 -11.64 36.43
CA LEU A 34 9.52 -10.23 36.45
C LEU A 34 10.37 -9.40 35.48
N GLU A 35 11.67 -9.63 35.40
CA GLU A 35 12.55 -8.96 34.42
C GLU A 35 12.12 -9.27 32.98
N LYS A 36 11.86 -10.56 32.68
CA LYS A 36 11.36 -10.97 31.35
C LYS A 36 10.02 -10.31 31.00
N MET A 37 9.12 -10.23 31.98
CA MET A 37 7.83 -9.57 31.79
C MET A 37 7.99 -8.05 31.57
N ASP A 38 8.87 -7.39 32.31
CA ASP A 38 9.12 -5.95 32.14
C ASP A 38 9.79 -5.65 30.79
N HIS A 39 10.77 -6.44 30.38
CA HIS A 39 11.36 -6.34 29.04
C HIS A 39 10.32 -6.52 27.94
N ALA A 40 9.47 -7.55 28.03
CA ALA A 40 8.40 -7.79 27.06
C ALA A 40 7.38 -6.62 27.04
N ARG A 41 7.06 -6.03 28.20
CA ARG A 41 6.20 -4.87 28.32
C ARG A 41 6.81 -3.65 27.64
N VAL A 42 8.07 -3.33 27.93
CA VAL A 42 8.79 -2.20 27.35
C VAL A 42 8.88 -2.35 25.82
N GLU A 43 9.22 -3.53 25.34
CA GLU A 43 9.25 -3.83 23.91
C GLU A 43 7.89 -3.64 23.25
N ALA A 44 6.81 -4.13 23.88
CA ALA A 44 5.44 -3.95 23.38
C ALA A 44 5.03 -2.45 23.32
N ILE A 45 5.42 -1.66 24.33
CA ILE A 45 5.18 -0.21 24.34
C ILE A 45 5.93 0.46 23.21
N MET A 46 7.22 0.18 23.02
CA MET A 46 8.04 0.75 21.94
C MET A 46 7.48 0.42 20.56
N VAL A 47 7.06 -0.84 20.35
CA VAL A 47 6.42 -1.27 19.09
C VAL A 47 5.14 -0.49 18.85
N ASN A 48 4.30 -0.32 19.88
CA ASN A 48 3.05 0.43 19.77
C ASN A 48 3.29 1.93 19.49
N GLU A 49 4.22 2.56 20.18
CA GLU A 49 4.58 3.97 19.95
C GLU A 49 5.09 4.20 18.53
N ASN A 50 5.96 3.31 18.03
CA ASN A 50 6.44 3.35 16.66
C ASN A 50 5.30 3.20 15.65
N GLN A 51 4.37 2.30 15.90
CA GLN A 51 3.19 2.09 15.04
C GLN A 51 2.27 3.30 15.01
N VAL A 52 2.04 3.94 16.16
CA VAL A 52 1.26 5.20 16.26
C VAL A 52 1.96 6.30 15.49
N LYS A 53 3.26 6.50 15.69
CA LYS A 53 4.05 7.49 14.97
C LYS A 53 4.00 7.26 13.45
N GLU A 54 4.24 6.05 13.01
CA GLU A 54 4.15 5.69 11.58
C GLU A 54 2.74 5.96 11.00
N THR A 55 1.70 5.73 11.79
CA THR A 55 0.33 6.01 11.39
C THR A 55 0.09 7.51 11.25
N MET A 56 0.60 8.33 12.17
CA MET A 56 0.50 9.79 12.09
C MET A 56 1.27 10.38 10.91
N ASP A 57 2.49 9.88 10.64
CA ASP A 57 3.29 10.26 9.48
C ASP A 57 2.54 9.92 8.18
N TYR A 58 1.87 8.76 8.15
CA TYR A 58 1.00 8.34 7.03
C TYR A 58 -0.14 9.34 6.80
N PHE A 59 -0.91 9.67 7.85
CA PHE A 59 -2.03 10.60 7.72
C PHE A 59 -1.58 12.00 7.31
N THR A 60 -0.45 12.45 7.82
CA THR A 60 0.11 13.76 7.44
C THR A 60 0.43 13.80 5.94
N MET A 61 1.08 12.76 5.42
CA MET A 61 1.39 12.65 4.00
C MET A 61 0.12 12.57 3.16
N TRP A 62 -0.89 11.80 3.59
CA TRP A 62 -2.17 11.65 2.92
C TRP A 62 -2.93 12.99 2.82
N ILE A 63 -3.01 13.77 3.91
CA ILE A 63 -3.64 15.10 3.91
C ILE A 63 -3.00 16.00 2.84
N HIS A 64 -1.68 15.97 2.73
CA HIS A 64 -0.98 16.74 1.70
C HIS A 64 -1.36 16.29 0.28
N GLN A 65 -1.53 14.99 0.05
CA GLN A 65 -1.87 14.47 -1.27
C GLN A 65 -3.32 14.77 -1.67
N VAL A 66 -4.25 14.77 -0.73
CA VAL A 66 -5.66 15.15 -1.01
C VAL A 66 -5.80 16.65 -1.29
N LYS A 67 -5.00 17.50 -0.64
CA LYS A 67 -5.02 18.95 -0.90
C LYS A 67 -4.64 19.31 -2.33
N LEU A 68 -3.76 18.55 -2.98
CA LEU A 68 -3.30 18.85 -4.35
C LEU A 68 -4.41 18.78 -5.39
N PRO A 69 -5.19 17.69 -5.52
CA PRO A 69 -6.31 17.64 -6.47
C PRO A 69 -7.44 18.62 -6.10
N ILE A 70 -7.66 18.92 -4.81
CA ILE A 70 -8.63 19.95 -4.39
C ILE A 70 -8.19 21.31 -4.91
N ALA A 71 -6.93 21.69 -4.70
CA ALA A 71 -6.40 22.95 -5.24
C ALA A 71 -6.45 22.98 -6.78
N GLY A 72 -6.15 21.85 -7.44
CA GLY A 72 -6.29 21.72 -8.89
C GLY A 72 -7.72 21.93 -9.37
N MET A 73 -8.73 21.40 -8.66
CA MET A 73 -10.14 21.65 -9.00
C MET A 73 -10.53 23.11 -8.79
N GLN A 74 -10.05 23.75 -7.72
CA GLN A 74 -10.35 25.17 -7.47
C GLN A 74 -9.86 26.03 -8.63
N LEU A 75 -8.64 25.80 -9.13
CA LEU A 75 -8.10 26.52 -10.29
C LEU A 75 -8.93 26.27 -11.56
N LEU A 76 -9.33 25.02 -11.82
CA LEU A 76 -10.16 24.66 -12.98
C LEU A 76 -11.57 25.28 -12.94
N LEU A 77 -12.09 25.56 -11.74
CA LEU A 77 -13.38 26.22 -11.56
C LEU A 77 -13.30 27.75 -11.74
N GLU A 78 -12.11 28.34 -11.69
CA GLU A 78 -11.86 29.77 -11.95
C GLU A 78 -11.66 30.05 -13.44
N GLU A 79 -11.50 29.03 -14.31
CA GLU A 79 -11.36 29.18 -15.75
C GLU A 79 -12.71 29.55 -16.40
N GLU A 80 -12.71 30.42 -17.40
CA GLU A 80 -13.92 30.82 -18.14
C GLU A 80 -14.63 29.65 -18.84
N GLN A 81 -13.85 28.59 -19.21
CA GLN A 81 -14.39 27.39 -19.82
C GLN A 81 -14.13 26.20 -18.90
N LEU A 82 -15.19 25.63 -18.34
CA LEU A 82 -15.12 24.47 -17.46
C LEU A 82 -14.70 23.20 -18.22
N ASP A 83 -13.49 22.71 -17.96
CA ASP A 83 -13.07 21.40 -18.42
C ASP A 83 -13.57 20.29 -17.47
N ARG A 84 -14.76 19.77 -17.78
CA ARG A 84 -15.39 18.69 -17.00
C ARG A 84 -14.51 17.43 -16.91
N LYS A 85 -13.69 17.12 -17.92
CA LYS A 85 -12.83 15.95 -17.93
C LYS A 85 -11.68 16.11 -16.93
N SER A 86 -11.07 17.29 -16.91
CA SER A 86 -10.02 17.61 -15.93
C SER A 86 -10.56 17.60 -14.50
N ILE A 87 -11.76 18.15 -14.26
CA ILE A 87 -12.42 18.09 -12.95
C ILE A 87 -12.68 16.62 -12.55
N GLN A 88 -13.23 15.81 -13.46
CA GLN A 88 -13.47 14.38 -13.20
C GLN A 88 -12.18 13.63 -12.85
N SER A 89 -11.07 13.91 -13.52
CA SER A 89 -9.76 13.33 -13.22
C SER A 89 -9.29 13.70 -11.80
N GLN A 90 -9.49 14.95 -11.36
CA GLN A 90 -9.13 15.34 -9.98
C GLN A 90 -10.03 14.64 -8.93
N LEU A 91 -11.33 14.49 -9.21
CA LEU A 91 -12.24 13.73 -8.34
C LEU A 91 -11.83 12.26 -8.22
N THR A 92 -11.47 11.62 -9.34
CA THR A 92 -10.95 10.25 -9.34
C THR A 92 -9.73 10.12 -8.44
N ARG A 93 -8.80 11.09 -8.48
CA ARG A 93 -7.62 11.09 -7.59
C ARG A 93 -7.98 11.23 -6.11
N ILE A 94 -8.95 12.08 -5.77
CA ILE A 94 -9.42 12.21 -4.39
C ILE A 94 -9.99 10.87 -3.91
N ASN A 95 -10.84 10.22 -4.71
CA ASN A 95 -11.39 8.92 -4.38
C ASN A 95 -10.28 7.88 -4.16
N GLN A 96 -9.29 7.80 -5.05
CA GLN A 96 -8.13 6.91 -4.90
C GLN A 96 -7.39 7.14 -3.57
N TYR A 97 -7.14 8.39 -3.20
CA TYR A 97 -6.49 8.69 -1.91
C TYR A 97 -7.38 8.31 -0.73
N THR A 98 -8.69 8.49 -0.83
CA THR A 98 -9.65 8.09 0.21
C THR A 98 -9.69 6.56 0.36
N ASP A 99 -9.76 5.83 -0.75
CA ASP A 99 -9.75 4.36 -0.77
C ASP A 99 -8.43 3.80 -0.21
N MET A 100 -7.30 4.46 -0.49
CA MET A 100 -6.00 4.10 0.06
C MET A 100 -5.95 4.22 1.59
N VAL A 101 -6.54 5.28 2.16
CA VAL A 101 -6.64 5.44 3.63
C VAL A 101 -7.57 4.41 4.23
N LEU A 102 -8.72 4.19 3.62
CA LEU A 102 -9.66 3.18 4.08
C LEU A 102 -9.06 1.77 4.03
N ALA A 103 -8.32 1.46 2.97
CA ALA A 103 -7.57 0.21 2.85
C ALA A 103 -6.54 0.07 3.96
N TYR A 104 -5.76 1.13 4.21
CA TYR A 104 -4.78 1.14 5.30
C TYR A 104 -5.45 0.88 6.66
N LEU A 105 -6.50 1.64 7.01
CA LEU A 105 -7.21 1.48 8.28
C LEU A 105 -7.81 0.08 8.45
N ARG A 106 -8.45 -0.44 7.41
CA ARG A 106 -9.04 -1.78 7.44
C ARG A 106 -7.98 -2.88 7.54
N MET A 107 -6.84 -2.71 6.87
CA MET A 107 -5.76 -3.69 6.90
C MET A 107 -5.16 -3.88 8.30
N TYR A 108 -5.12 -2.81 9.10
CA TYR A 108 -4.59 -2.82 10.47
C TYR A 108 -5.67 -2.95 11.55
N SER A 109 -6.95 -2.97 11.18
CA SER A 109 -8.03 -3.22 12.14
C SER A 109 -8.05 -4.69 12.57
N LYS A 110 -8.38 -4.95 13.85
CA LYS A 110 -8.54 -6.31 14.38
C LYS A 110 -9.70 -7.09 13.73
N GLN A 111 -10.58 -6.40 12.99
CA GLN A 111 -11.81 -6.92 12.37
C GLN A 111 -11.74 -6.98 10.85
N SER A 112 -10.53 -7.10 10.25
CA SER A 112 -10.43 -7.26 8.80
C SER A 112 -10.80 -8.68 8.40
N ASP A 113 -12.11 -8.95 8.31
CA ASP A 113 -12.61 -10.22 7.77
C ASP A 113 -12.51 -10.19 6.25
N PHE A 114 -11.58 -10.97 5.71
CA PHE A 114 -11.48 -11.20 4.27
C PHE A 114 -12.56 -12.18 3.84
N LEU A 115 -13.34 -11.81 2.84
CA LEU A 115 -14.41 -12.65 2.27
C LEU A 115 -13.89 -13.34 1.01
N PHE A 116 -13.28 -14.50 1.19
CA PHE A 116 -12.77 -15.30 0.07
C PHE A 116 -13.90 -15.99 -0.68
N ARG A 117 -13.91 -15.80 -2.01
CA ARG A 117 -14.80 -16.49 -2.95
C ARG A 117 -14.11 -16.68 -4.30
N ASP A 118 -14.61 -17.65 -5.06
CA ASP A 118 -14.19 -17.80 -6.44
C ASP A 118 -14.80 -16.68 -7.29
N VAL A 119 -13.94 -15.88 -7.93
CA VAL A 119 -14.32 -14.74 -8.77
C VAL A 119 -13.71 -14.87 -10.14
N ASP A 120 -14.42 -14.42 -11.17
CA ASP A 120 -13.87 -14.30 -12.52
C ASP A 120 -12.85 -13.17 -12.56
N LEU A 121 -11.58 -13.50 -12.87
CA LEU A 121 -10.49 -12.54 -12.91
C LEU A 121 -10.70 -11.50 -14.00
N ASP A 122 -11.24 -11.90 -15.15
CA ASP A 122 -11.47 -10.98 -16.27
C ASP A 122 -12.52 -9.91 -15.92
N ASP A 123 -13.51 -10.25 -15.10
CA ASP A 123 -14.51 -9.28 -14.64
C ASP A 123 -13.89 -8.22 -13.73
N LEU A 124 -12.99 -8.61 -12.82
CA LEU A 124 -12.26 -7.67 -11.96
C LEU A 124 -11.33 -6.76 -12.77
N ILE A 125 -10.62 -7.32 -13.74
CA ILE A 125 -9.76 -6.55 -14.64
C ILE A 125 -10.60 -5.54 -15.44
N ARG A 126 -11.72 -5.97 -16.04
CA ARG A 126 -12.61 -5.07 -16.77
C ARG A 126 -13.21 -3.97 -15.90
N GLN A 127 -13.56 -4.30 -14.66
CA GLN A 127 -14.03 -3.30 -13.68
C GLN A 127 -12.96 -2.23 -13.45
N SER A 128 -11.72 -2.65 -13.18
CA SER A 128 -10.59 -1.74 -12.93
C SER A 128 -10.25 -0.90 -14.17
N ILE A 129 -10.30 -1.47 -15.37
CA ILE A 129 -10.12 -0.73 -16.64
C ILE A 129 -11.22 0.33 -16.82
N ARG A 130 -12.50 -0.02 -16.57
CA ARG A 130 -13.62 0.92 -16.68
C ARG A 130 -13.47 2.11 -15.73
N TYR A 131 -12.96 1.88 -14.53
CA TYR A 131 -12.71 2.95 -13.55
C TYR A 131 -11.77 4.02 -14.09
N PHE A 132 -10.76 3.65 -14.89
CA PHE A 132 -9.78 4.55 -15.50
C PHE A 132 -10.07 4.91 -16.95
N SER A 133 -11.24 4.59 -17.50
CA SER A 133 -11.54 4.78 -18.93
C SER A 133 -11.30 6.22 -19.42
N THR A 134 -11.64 7.22 -18.59
CA THR A 134 -11.42 8.63 -18.91
C THR A 134 -9.94 8.96 -19.05
N ASP A 135 -9.08 8.40 -18.18
CA ASP A 135 -7.64 8.65 -18.21
C ASP A 135 -6.97 7.97 -19.42
N PHE A 136 -7.38 6.73 -19.78
CA PHE A 136 -6.94 6.04 -20.99
C PHE A 136 -7.23 6.88 -22.24
N ILE A 137 -8.47 7.39 -22.36
CA ILE A 137 -8.89 8.20 -23.50
C ILE A 137 -8.17 9.56 -23.52
N ALA A 138 -8.10 10.27 -22.40
CA ALA A 138 -7.47 11.59 -22.33
C ALA A 138 -5.98 11.54 -22.67
N ARG A 139 -5.28 10.48 -22.28
CA ARG A 139 -3.85 10.28 -22.55
C ARG A 139 -3.57 9.49 -23.81
N LYS A 140 -4.62 9.03 -24.53
CA LYS A 140 -4.54 8.24 -25.76
C LYS A 140 -3.67 6.98 -25.56
N ILE A 141 -3.76 6.35 -24.41
CA ILE A 141 -2.99 5.13 -24.10
C ILE A 141 -3.67 3.96 -24.79
N HIS A 142 -2.87 3.20 -25.56
CA HIS A 142 -3.32 1.95 -26.15
C HIS A 142 -3.40 0.89 -25.06
N LEU A 143 -4.56 0.24 -24.94
CA LEU A 143 -4.78 -0.87 -24.01
C LEU A 143 -4.91 -2.17 -24.80
N ASP A 144 -3.99 -3.11 -24.58
CA ASP A 144 -4.07 -4.49 -25.04
C ASP A 144 -4.44 -5.40 -23.86
N PHE A 145 -5.70 -5.80 -23.80
CA PHE A 145 -6.19 -6.73 -22.78
C PHE A 145 -6.47 -8.10 -23.40
N GLN A 146 -5.70 -9.09 -22.98
CA GLN A 146 -5.87 -10.49 -23.36
C GLN A 146 -6.65 -11.21 -22.24
N PRO A 147 -7.88 -11.70 -22.51
CA PRO A 147 -8.67 -12.41 -21.51
C PRO A 147 -7.94 -13.62 -20.94
N THR A 148 -8.00 -13.74 -19.62
CA THR A 148 -7.27 -14.80 -18.89
C THR A 148 -8.06 -16.09 -18.79
N HIS A 149 -9.39 -15.98 -18.81
CA HIS A 149 -10.34 -17.10 -18.61
C HIS A 149 -10.07 -17.88 -17.31
N GLN A 150 -9.62 -17.18 -16.26
CA GLN A 150 -9.29 -17.77 -14.97
C GLN A 150 -10.28 -17.35 -13.89
N SER A 151 -10.60 -18.31 -13.01
CA SER A 151 -11.25 -18.03 -11.73
C SER A 151 -10.21 -18.07 -10.62
N VAL A 152 -10.32 -17.14 -9.68
CA VAL A 152 -9.35 -16.95 -8.57
C VAL A 152 -10.09 -16.94 -7.24
N LEU A 153 -9.61 -17.71 -6.27
CA LEU A 153 -10.10 -17.67 -4.90
C LEU A 153 -9.47 -16.48 -4.16
N THR A 154 -10.24 -15.40 -4.00
CA THR A 154 -9.74 -14.14 -3.43
C THR A 154 -10.87 -13.33 -2.79
N ASP A 155 -10.53 -12.24 -2.15
CA ASP A 155 -11.48 -11.17 -1.82
C ASP A 155 -11.54 -10.17 -2.97
N GLU A 156 -12.72 -10.06 -3.59
CA GLU A 156 -12.96 -9.21 -4.75
C GLU A 156 -12.56 -7.76 -4.52
N LYS A 157 -12.98 -7.18 -3.39
CA LYS A 157 -12.72 -5.75 -3.09
C LYS A 157 -11.24 -5.45 -2.95
N TRP A 158 -10.52 -6.35 -2.28
CA TRP A 158 -9.10 -6.19 -2.06
C TRP A 158 -8.28 -6.42 -3.34
N LEU A 159 -8.67 -7.39 -4.16
CA LEU A 159 -7.98 -7.61 -5.44
C LEU A 159 -8.26 -6.48 -6.43
N VAL A 160 -9.49 -5.96 -6.51
CA VAL A 160 -9.82 -4.76 -7.31
C VAL A 160 -8.96 -3.57 -6.86
N PHE A 161 -8.82 -3.32 -5.57
CA PHE A 161 -7.94 -2.28 -5.06
C PHE A 161 -6.49 -2.44 -5.56
N VAL A 162 -5.94 -3.66 -5.51
CA VAL A 162 -4.58 -3.95 -6.01
C VAL A 162 -4.48 -3.66 -7.51
N LEU A 163 -5.43 -4.13 -8.31
CA LEU A 163 -5.48 -3.91 -9.76
C LEU A 163 -5.55 -2.40 -10.08
N GLU A 164 -6.40 -1.67 -9.39
CA GLU A 164 -6.55 -0.22 -9.56
C GLU A 164 -5.27 0.55 -9.20
N GLN A 165 -4.57 0.18 -8.13
CA GLN A 165 -3.30 0.79 -7.76
C GLN A 165 -2.20 0.53 -8.81
N ILE A 166 -2.14 -0.68 -9.36
CA ILE A 166 -1.18 -1.02 -10.41
C ILE A 166 -1.51 -0.26 -11.70
N LEU A 167 -2.78 -0.24 -12.13
CA LEU A 167 -3.22 0.51 -13.31
C LEU A 167 -3.02 2.02 -13.16
N SER A 168 -3.28 2.59 -11.98
CA SER A 168 -3.00 4.00 -11.68
C SER A 168 -1.52 4.33 -11.86
N ASN A 169 -0.61 3.45 -11.39
CA ASN A 169 0.81 3.63 -11.59
C ASN A 169 1.20 3.50 -13.07
N ALA A 170 0.72 2.48 -13.77
CA ALA A 170 0.96 2.30 -15.19
C ALA A 170 0.52 3.54 -15.99
N LEU A 171 -0.71 4.02 -15.78
CA LEU A 171 -1.23 5.24 -16.40
C LEU A 171 -0.39 6.46 -16.07
N LYS A 172 0.07 6.60 -14.83
CA LYS A 172 0.88 7.75 -14.39
C LYS A 172 2.21 7.83 -15.11
N TYR A 173 2.89 6.70 -15.28
CA TYR A 173 4.26 6.65 -15.76
C TYR A 173 4.41 6.33 -17.24
N THR A 174 3.34 5.92 -17.91
CA THR A 174 3.28 5.76 -19.37
C THR A 174 3.18 7.11 -20.05
N PRO A 175 3.92 7.39 -21.12
CA PRO A 175 3.79 8.64 -21.89
C PRO A 175 2.43 8.71 -22.62
N ILE A 176 2.07 9.92 -23.08
CA ILE A 176 0.92 10.09 -23.98
C ILE A 176 1.16 9.27 -25.26
N ASN A 177 0.12 8.61 -25.77
CA ASN A 177 0.16 7.64 -26.86
C ASN A 177 1.01 6.38 -26.56
N GLY A 178 1.29 6.10 -25.28
CA GLY A 178 1.96 4.87 -24.89
C GLY A 178 1.03 3.65 -24.87
N GLU A 179 1.53 2.54 -24.35
CA GLU A 179 0.81 1.27 -24.33
C GLU A 179 0.82 0.63 -22.95
N ILE A 180 -0.31 0.03 -22.58
CA ILE A 180 -0.45 -0.83 -21.40
C ILE A 180 -1.01 -2.17 -21.86
N ARG A 181 -0.34 -3.26 -21.48
CA ARG A 181 -0.75 -4.64 -21.79
C ARG A 181 -1.11 -5.39 -20.53
N ILE A 182 -2.19 -6.16 -20.60
CA ILE A 182 -2.67 -7.01 -19.49
C ILE A 182 -2.84 -8.42 -20.05
N TYR A 183 -2.11 -9.38 -19.52
CA TYR A 183 -2.12 -10.76 -20.01
C TYR A 183 -1.66 -11.75 -18.94
N MET A 184 -1.90 -13.04 -19.17
CA MET A 184 -1.37 -14.13 -18.36
C MET A 184 -0.08 -14.64 -18.98
N ASN A 185 0.99 -14.77 -18.18
CA ASN A 185 2.24 -15.36 -18.65
C ASN A 185 2.23 -16.90 -18.54
N ASP A 186 3.28 -17.55 -19.07
CA ASP A 186 3.43 -19.02 -19.05
C ASP A 186 3.51 -19.58 -17.61
N SER A 187 3.94 -18.78 -16.65
CA SER A 187 4.00 -19.13 -15.22
C SER A 187 2.67 -18.93 -14.48
N LYS A 188 1.57 -18.70 -15.20
CA LYS A 188 0.23 -18.41 -14.67
C LYS A 188 0.19 -17.21 -13.72
N GLN A 189 0.96 -16.18 -14.01
CA GLN A 189 0.90 -14.91 -13.31
C GLN A 189 0.20 -13.88 -14.20
N LEU A 190 -0.69 -13.09 -13.61
CA LEU A 190 -1.24 -11.92 -14.28
C LEU A 190 -0.16 -10.86 -14.40
N VAL A 191 0.08 -10.40 -15.61
CA VAL A 191 1.07 -9.35 -15.92
C VAL A 191 0.35 -8.09 -16.37
N ILE A 192 0.69 -6.98 -15.73
CA ILE A 192 0.31 -5.64 -16.17
C ILE A 192 1.61 -4.94 -16.55
N GLU A 193 1.79 -4.69 -17.84
CA GLU A 193 3.00 -4.13 -18.43
C GLU A 193 2.72 -2.77 -19.05
N ASP A 194 3.58 -1.80 -18.76
CA ASP A 194 3.59 -0.49 -19.42
C ASP A 194 4.92 -0.22 -20.13
N ASN A 195 4.89 0.54 -21.23
CA ASN A 195 6.05 1.01 -21.95
C ASN A 195 6.52 2.39 -21.49
N GLY A 196 6.37 2.67 -20.22
CA GLY A 196 6.70 3.95 -19.59
C GLY A 196 8.17 4.17 -19.33
N ILE A 197 8.44 5.11 -18.42
CA ILE A 197 9.80 5.54 -18.07
C ILE A 197 10.65 4.45 -17.39
N GLY A 198 10.02 3.36 -16.93
CA GLY A 198 10.69 2.29 -16.19
C GLY A 198 11.21 2.73 -14.82
N ILE A 199 11.84 1.78 -14.13
CA ILE A 199 12.36 1.94 -12.76
C ILE A 199 13.85 1.58 -12.77
N SER A 200 14.67 2.38 -12.09
CA SER A 200 16.10 2.08 -11.92
C SER A 200 16.31 0.87 -11.01
N ALA A 201 17.42 0.14 -11.18
CA ALA A 201 17.73 -1.03 -10.34
C ALA A 201 17.79 -0.68 -8.84
N GLY A 202 18.31 0.50 -8.50
CA GLY A 202 18.36 0.97 -7.11
C GLY A 202 16.99 1.28 -6.52
N ASP A 203 16.08 1.84 -7.33
CA ASP A 203 14.70 2.10 -6.91
C ASP A 203 13.90 0.78 -6.87
N LEU A 204 14.12 -0.15 -7.80
CA LEU A 204 13.37 -1.40 -7.93
C LEU A 204 13.43 -2.26 -6.66
N ALA A 205 14.56 -2.28 -5.97
CA ALA A 205 14.72 -3.01 -4.71
C ALA A 205 13.83 -2.45 -3.58
N ARG A 206 13.40 -1.19 -3.71
CA ARG A 206 12.74 -0.41 -2.66
C ARG A 206 11.31 -0.01 -2.96
N VAL A 207 10.79 -0.30 -4.16
CA VAL A 207 9.44 0.17 -4.60
C VAL A 207 8.29 -0.27 -3.70
N PHE A 208 8.48 -1.33 -2.94
CA PHE A 208 7.51 -1.84 -1.97
C PHE A 208 7.75 -1.34 -0.54
N GLU A 209 8.79 -0.54 -0.28
CA GLU A 209 9.01 0.07 1.02
C GLU A 209 7.96 1.15 1.29
N LYS A 210 7.51 1.23 2.54
CA LYS A 210 6.50 2.22 2.98
C LYS A 210 7.03 3.65 2.77
N GLY A 211 6.25 4.46 2.04
CA GLY A 211 6.59 5.86 1.78
C GLY A 211 7.71 6.09 0.76
N TYR A 212 8.19 5.02 0.09
CA TYR A 212 9.23 5.17 -0.93
C TYR A 212 8.65 5.69 -2.25
N THR A 213 9.18 6.78 -2.75
CA THR A 213 8.66 7.45 -3.97
C THR A 213 9.61 7.39 -5.17
N GLY A 214 10.80 6.79 -5.02
CA GLY A 214 11.82 6.74 -6.06
C GLY A 214 12.31 8.14 -6.50
N PHE A 215 13.26 8.17 -7.44
CA PHE A 215 13.80 9.42 -7.98
C PHE A 215 12.75 10.24 -8.74
N ASN A 216 11.94 9.57 -9.55
CA ASN A 216 10.89 10.20 -10.35
C ASN A 216 9.70 10.69 -9.49
N GLY A 217 9.36 9.98 -8.42
CA GLY A 217 8.32 10.39 -7.49
C GLY A 217 8.70 11.60 -6.65
N ARG A 218 9.99 11.81 -6.38
CA ARG A 218 10.51 13.02 -5.70
C ARG A 218 10.41 14.28 -6.55
N LYS A 219 10.61 14.15 -7.88
CA LYS A 219 10.37 15.25 -8.83
C LYS A 219 8.89 15.58 -8.96
N ASP A 220 8.06 14.55 -8.92
CA ASP A 220 6.62 14.67 -9.07
C ASP A 220 5.97 14.71 -7.68
N LYS A 221 6.08 15.77 -6.91
CA LYS A 221 5.53 15.98 -5.54
C LYS A 221 4.17 15.28 -5.23
N LYS A 222 3.69 14.45 -6.16
CA LYS A 222 2.39 13.75 -6.21
C LYS A 222 2.44 12.27 -5.84
N ALA A 223 3.60 11.71 -5.44
CA ALA A 223 3.71 10.30 -5.10
C ALA A 223 3.71 10.12 -3.57
N THR A 224 2.81 9.29 -3.05
CA THR A 224 2.75 8.94 -1.62
C THR A 224 3.74 7.87 -1.21
N GLY A 225 4.21 7.05 -2.17
CA GLY A 225 4.99 5.85 -1.89
C GLY A 225 4.24 4.76 -1.12
N LEU A 226 2.90 4.83 -1.10
CA LEU A 226 2.06 3.93 -0.28
C LEU A 226 1.30 2.91 -1.12
N GLY A 227 1.02 3.22 -2.39
CA GLY A 227 0.20 2.35 -3.25
C GLY A 227 0.80 0.95 -3.39
N LEU A 228 2.06 0.84 -3.81
CA LEU A 228 2.73 -0.46 -3.97
C LEU A 228 3.00 -1.16 -2.64
N TYR A 229 3.31 -0.42 -1.58
CA TYR A 229 3.40 -0.97 -0.23
C TYR A 229 2.09 -1.65 0.19
N LEU A 230 0.95 -0.96 0.02
CA LEU A 230 -0.38 -1.53 0.32
C LEU A 230 -0.69 -2.73 -0.57
N CYS A 231 -0.37 -2.67 -1.87
CA CYS A 231 -0.51 -3.82 -2.76
C CYS A 231 0.22 -5.04 -2.23
N LYS A 232 1.48 -4.89 -1.80
CA LYS A 232 2.28 -5.98 -1.23
C LYS A 232 1.65 -6.56 0.03
N GLU A 233 1.22 -5.71 0.96
CA GLU A 233 0.60 -6.15 2.21
C GLU A 233 -0.76 -6.82 1.99
N ILE A 234 -1.56 -6.31 1.06
CA ILE A 234 -2.84 -6.92 0.68
C ILE A 234 -2.60 -8.27 0.02
N CYS A 235 -1.70 -8.35 -0.98
CA CYS A 235 -1.35 -9.61 -1.62
C CYS A 235 -0.89 -10.64 -0.59
N ARG A 236 -0.05 -10.27 0.37
CA ARG A 236 0.39 -11.16 1.45
C ARG A 236 -0.78 -11.71 2.28
N LYS A 237 -1.76 -10.86 2.61
CA LYS A 237 -2.97 -11.28 3.37
C LYS A 237 -3.93 -12.14 2.54
N LEU A 238 -3.96 -11.92 1.22
CA LEU A 238 -4.74 -12.73 0.28
C LEU A 238 -4.03 -14.04 -0.11
N GLU A 239 -2.81 -14.29 0.40
CA GLU A 239 -1.94 -15.40 0.00
C GLU A 239 -1.54 -15.36 -1.49
N HIS A 240 -1.56 -14.18 -2.08
CA HIS A 240 -1.08 -13.87 -3.42
C HIS A 240 0.36 -13.36 -3.39
N THR A 241 1.02 -13.38 -4.54
CA THR A 241 2.36 -12.80 -4.68
C THR A 241 2.32 -11.60 -5.62
N ILE A 242 3.18 -10.62 -5.34
CA ILE A 242 3.40 -9.48 -6.22
C ILE A 242 4.89 -9.26 -6.41
N SER A 243 5.33 -9.06 -7.64
CA SER A 243 6.70 -8.70 -7.99
C SER A 243 6.70 -7.69 -9.14
N ILE A 244 7.84 -7.03 -9.33
CA ILE A 244 8.00 -6.03 -10.38
C ILE A 244 9.31 -6.31 -11.12
N GLU A 245 9.24 -6.29 -12.44
CA GLU A 245 10.36 -6.27 -13.36
C GLU A 245 10.33 -4.97 -14.13
N SER A 246 11.48 -4.31 -14.27
CA SER A 246 11.51 -3.05 -15.01
C SER A 246 12.87 -2.78 -15.60
N LYS A 247 12.86 -2.08 -16.74
CA LYS A 247 14.06 -1.56 -17.39
C LYS A 247 13.84 -0.07 -17.66
N PRO A 248 14.76 0.80 -17.21
CA PRO A 248 14.66 2.25 -17.43
C PRO A 248 14.46 2.59 -18.92
N ASN A 249 13.51 3.51 -19.17
CA ASN A 249 13.11 3.97 -20.50
C ASN A 249 12.64 2.87 -21.47
N ALA A 250 12.17 1.74 -20.95
CA ALA A 250 11.71 0.64 -21.78
C ALA A 250 10.36 0.09 -21.32
N TYR A 251 10.26 -0.41 -20.08
CA TYR A 251 9.03 -1.00 -19.58
C TYR A 251 9.02 -1.12 -18.05
N THR A 252 7.81 -1.25 -17.48
CA THR A 252 7.58 -1.80 -16.14
C THR A 252 6.55 -2.91 -16.27
N ARG A 253 6.82 -4.06 -15.63
CA ARG A 253 5.92 -5.21 -15.52
C ARG A 253 5.63 -5.47 -14.06
N VAL A 254 4.36 -5.45 -13.69
CA VAL A 254 3.90 -5.94 -12.38
C VAL A 254 3.33 -7.32 -12.59
N LEU A 255 3.85 -8.29 -11.83
CA LEU A 255 3.46 -9.70 -11.92
C LEU A 255 2.70 -10.07 -10.64
N LEU A 256 1.49 -10.57 -10.80
CA LEU A 256 0.64 -11.06 -9.71
C LEU A 256 0.47 -12.58 -9.82
N GLY A 257 1.01 -13.32 -8.85
CA GLY A 257 0.72 -14.75 -8.70
C GLY A 257 -0.53 -14.90 -7.84
N LEU A 258 -1.60 -15.35 -8.45
CA LEU A 258 -2.93 -15.43 -7.85
C LEU A 258 -3.30 -16.83 -7.37
N ASP A 259 -2.42 -17.81 -7.61
CA ASP A 259 -2.56 -19.15 -7.05
C ASP A 259 -2.35 -19.10 -5.54
N ARG A 260 -3.38 -19.48 -4.80
CA ARG A 260 -3.27 -19.65 -3.35
C ARG A 260 -2.25 -20.78 -3.09
N ARG A 261 -1.17 -20.51 -2.38
CA ARG A 261 -0.28 -21.54 -1.90
C ARG A 261 -1.08 -22.41 -0.94
N ARG A 262 -1.44 -23.64 -1.37
CA ARG A 262 -1.94 -24.65 -0.45
C ARG A 262 -0.79 -24.93 0.52
N PHE A 263 -0.83 -24.35 1.71
CA PHE A 263 -0.01 -24.84 2.79
C PHE A 263 -0.46 -26.30 3.01
N ARG A 264 0.36 -27.25 2.58
CA ARG A 264 0.27 -28.60 3.10
C ARG A 264 0.59 -28.48 4.58
N HIS A 265 -0.40 -28.63 5.43
CA HIS A 265 -0.17 -29.00 6.79
C HIS A 265 0.45 -30.41 6.74
N GLU A 266 1.75 -30.49 6.93
CA GLU A 266 2.43 -31.72 7.37
C GLU A 266 2.29 -31.85 8.88
#